data_7dffd6fbc935c11828395d00c3a82c42
#
_entry.id   7dffd6fbc935c11828395d00c3a82c42
#
_cell.length_a   1.000
_cell.length_b   1.000
_cell.length_c   1.000
_cell.angle_alpha   90.00
_cell.angle_beta   90.00
_cell.angle_gamma   90.00
#
_symmetry.space_group_name_H-M   'P 1'
#
loop_
_entity.id
_entity.type
_entity.pdbx_description
1 polymer ?
#
loop_
_entity_poly.entity_id
_entity_poly.type
_entity_poly.pdbx_seq_one_letter_code
_entity_poly.pdbx_strand_id
1 'polypeptide(L)'
;MTKGSPWKLITQFAVPVFLSQVFQQLYNTADALIVGRFLGDEALAAVSASGPLIFLLISFFTGLSMGAGVTISRYFGAGDYGHVSKAIHTDVMLGLLSGTVLTVVGVLLTPTFLRWMGTAPEVLPDAIAYFQYYFFGVLAVVMYNMCTSIMNALGDSKRPLYYLIISSLTNIVLDLLFIGGFGWGVWAAAVATTISQAVSMVLCLIHLMKKGTIYQLKPKELRIDGEMLGQIVRYGLPSGVQNSVIGFANVIVQSNINSFGKVAMAAYGAYSKLEGFAFLPVTSFTMALTTFVGQNLGASLHDRAKQGSRFGIIASVVIAELIGVTMYLLAPQLVAFFSPTPDVIALGTRQMRTTALFFCLLAYSHAVASICRGAGKAFVPMVIMLLFWCVVRITYITIVMRIIHEIQYIYMAYPITWSLSSIVYFLYYHFSDWVHGFDKQPKKI
;
A
#
# COMPACT_ATOMS: atom_id res chain seq x y z
N MET A 1 15.26 -16.15 3.41
CA MET A 1 15.97 -15.18 4.29
C MET A 1 16.50 -15.80 5.61
N THR A 2 16.55 -17.12 5.71
CA THR A 2 16.95 -17.84 6.94
C THR A 2 18.46 -18.04 7.10
N LYS A 3 19.29 -17.77 6.07
CA LYS A 3 20.75 -17.89 6.09
C LYS A 3 21.42 -16.56 5.71
N GLY A 4 22.59 -16.27 6.24
CA GLY A 4 23.36 -15.05 5.98
C GLY A 4 23.08 -13.93 7.00
N SER A 5 23.66 -12.76 6.86
CA SER A 5 23.54 -11.65 7.79
C SER A 5 22.15 -10.98 7.72
N PRO A 6 21.39 -10.84 8.83
CA PRO A 6 20.03 -10.29 8.81
C PRO A 6 19.95 -8.91 8.16
N TRP A 7 20.84 -7.99 8.52
CA TRP A 7 20.82 -6.63 8.01
C TRP A 7 21.06 -6.55 6.49
N LYS A 8 21.97 -7.38 5.95
CA LYS A 8 22.19 -7.46 4.49
C LYS A 8 20.96 -7.95 3.76
N LEU A 9 20.31 -9.00 4.26
CA LEU A 9 19.14 -9.60 3.63
C LEU A 9 17.94 -8.65 3.64
N ILE A 10 17.69 -7.99 4.76
CA ILE A 10 16.61 -7.00 4.89
C ILE A 10 16.86 -5.84 3.92
N THR A 11 18.08 -5.27 3.90
CA THR A 11 18.40 -4.15 3.02
C THR A 11 18.38 -4.55 1.54
N GLN A 12 18.95 -5.71 1.18
CA GLN A 12 18.92 -6.21 -0.20
C GLN A 12 17.51 -6.50 -0.71
N PHE A 13 16.58 -6.82 0.18
CA PHE A 13 15.18 -6.98 -0.15
C PHE A 13 14.45 -5.63 -0.22
N ALA A 14 14.70 -4.73 0.73
CA ALA A 14 14.01 -3.43 0.82
C ALA A 14 14.35 -2.51 -0.35
N VAL A 15 15.60 -2.51 -0.86
CA VAL A 15 16.03 -1.62 -1.95
C VAL A 15 15.23 -1.86 -3.25
N PRO A 16 15.09 -3.08 -3.79
CA PRO A 16 14.25 -3.32 -4.95
C PRO A 16 12.77 -2.97 -4.72
N VAL A 17 12.24 -3.21 -3.52
CA VAL A 17 10.86 -2.83 -3.17
C VAL A 17 10.72 -1.30 -3.18
N PHE A 18 11.67 -0.57 -2.61
CA PHE A 18 11.68 0.89 -2.65
C PHE A 18 11.70 1.42 -4.09
N LEU A 19 12.60 0.89 -4.92
CA LEU A 19 12.66 1.27 -6.34
C LEU A 19 11.34 0.96 -7.06
N SER A 20 10.71 -0.19 -6.78
CA SER A 20 9.39 -0.51 -7.35
C SER A 20 8.35 0.54 -6.99
N GLN A 21 8.29 0.97 -5.75
CA GLN A 21 7.34 1.99 -5.30
C GLN A 21 7.63 3.37 -5.90
N VAL A 22 8.91 3.73 -6.04
CA VAL A 22 9.31 4.97 -6.72
C VAL A 22 8.87 4.94 -8.19
N PHE A 23 9.17 3.85 -8.92
CA PHE A 23 8.75 3.70 -10.31
C PHE A 23 7.23 3.72 -10.46
N GLN A 24 6.50 3.10 -9.53
CA GLN A 24 5.04 3.14 -9.52
C GLN A 24 4.51 4.56 -9.33
N GLN A 25 5.11 5.33 -8.43
CA GLN A 25 4.72 6.73 -8.22
C GLN A 25 5.05 7.61 -9.43
N LEU A 26 6.19 7.37 -10.06
CA LEU A 26 6.60 8.10 -11.27
C LEU A 26 5.66 7.83 -12.43
N TYR A 27 5.30 6.57 -12.70
CA TYR A 27 4.38 6.29 -13.80
C TYR A 27 2.97 6.83 -13.55
N ASN A 28 2.44 6.77 -12.31
CA ASN A 28 1.17 7.40 -11.98
C ASN A 28 1.19 8.92 -12.22
N THR A 29 2.33 9.55 -11.93
CA THR A 29 2.53 10.97 -12.20
C THR A 29 2.60 11.25 -13.71
N ALA A 30 3.30 10.41 -14.46
CA ALA A 30 3.40 10.52 -15.92
C ALA A 30 2.04 10.36 -16.62
N ASP A 31 1.24 9.35 -16.20
CA ASP A 31 -0.11 9.14 -16.68
C ASP A 31 -1.01 10.38 -16.46
N ALA A 32 -1.02 10.92 -15.25
CA ALA A 32 -1.76 12.14 -14.94
C ALA A 32 -1.30 13.35 -15.76
N LEU A 33 0.01 13.48 -16.00
CA LEU A 33 0.57 14.56 -16.84
C LEU A 33 0.18 14.41 -18.30
N ILE A 34 0.19 13.21 -18.86
CA ILE A 34 -0.21 12.94 -20.24
C ILE A 34 -1.71 13.25 -20.41
N VAL A 35 -2.55 12.73 -19.52
CA VAL A 35 -4.00 13.01 -19.55
C VAL A 35 -4.27 14.51 -19.45
N GLY A 36 -3.67 15.21 -18.49
CA GLY A 36 -3.90 16.65 -18.29
C GLY A 36 -3.40 17.49 -19.45
N ARG A 37 -2.25 17.13 -20.06
CA ARG A 37 -1.66 17.90 -21.16
C ARG A 37 -2.38 17.72 -22.51
N PHE A 38 -2.84 16.51 -22.81
CA PHE A 38 -3.44 16.20 -24.11
C PHE A 38 -4.98 16.27 -24.11
N LEU A 39 -5.63 15.97 -22.97
CA LEU A 39 -7.09 15.91 -22.86
C LEU A 39 -7.69 17.05 -22.04
N GLY A 40 -6.84 17.80 -21.31
CA GLY A 40 -7.26 18.96 -20.53
C GLY A 40 -7.75 18.65 -19.11
N ASP A 41 -8.21 19.72 -18.43
CA ASP A 41 -8.50 19.67 -16.99
C ASP A 41 -9.75 18.83 -16.65
N GLU A 42 -10.75 18.77 -17.53
CA GLU A 42 -11.96 17.98 -17.33
C GLU A 42 -11.64 16.47 -17.30
N ALA A 43 -10.79 16.00 -18.23
CA ALA A 43 -10.34 14.63 -18.30
C ALA A 43 -9.49 14.27 -17.05
N LEU A 44 -8.61 15.18 -16.63
CA LEU A 44 -7.83 14.99 -15.41
C LEU A 44 -8.72 14.94 -14.17
N ALA A 45 -9.78 15.74 -14.12
CA ALA A 45 -10.78 15.70 -13.05
C ALA A 45 -11.54 14.36 -13.06
N ALA A 46 -11.90 13.82 -14.24
CA ALA A 46 -12.54 12.52 -14.37
C ALA A 46 -11.70 11.37 -13.82
N VAL A 47 -10.40 11.35 -14.16
CA VAL A 47 -9.44 10.36 -13.62
C VAL A 47 -9.30 10.53 -12.11
N SER A 48 -9.19 11.76 -11.63
CA SER A 48 -8.98 12.06 -10.20
C SER A 48 -10.22 11.74 -9.33
N ALA A 49 -11.42 11.95 -9.85
CA ALA A 49 -12.68 11.61 -9.16
C ALA A 49 -12.76 10.12 -8.80
N SER A 50 -12.08 9.30 -9.57
CA SER A 50 -12.04 7.85 -9.44
C SER A 50 -11.11 7.35 -8.33
N GLY A 51 -10.12 8.16 -7.95
CA GLY A 51 -9.02 7.78 -7.05
C GLY A 51 -9.46 7.15 -5.73
N PRO A 52 -10.35 7.77 -4.96
CA PRO A 52 -10.75 7.25 -3.64
C PRO A 52 -11.38 5.85 -3.68
N LEU A 53 -12.20 5.56 -4.69
CA LEU A 53 -12.84 4.24 -4.83
C LEU A 53 -11.84 3.17 -5.26
N ILE A 54 -10.98 3.49 -6.23
CA ILE A 54 -9.87 2.62 -6.65
C ILE A 54 -8.98 2.31 -5.44
N PHE A 55 -8.60 3.35 -4.67
CA PHE A 55 -7.76 3.19 -3.49
C PHE A 55 -8.39 2.24 -2.46
N LEU A 56 -9.67 2.41 -2.14
CA LEU A 56 -10.37 1.57 -1.17
C LEU A 56 -10.37 0.10 -1.60
N LEU A 57 -10.68 -0.18 -2.84
CA LEU A 57 -10.74 -1.55 -3.38
C LEU A 57 -9.35 -2.18 -3.44
N ILE A 58 -8.36 -1.48 -4.00
CA ILE A 58 -6.97 -1.99 -4.10
C ILE A 58 -6.38 -2.20 -2.71
N SER A 59 -6.61 -1.28 -1.77
CA SER A 59 -6.10 -1.38 -0.40
C SER A 59 -6.62 -2.62 0.33
N PHE A 60 -7.89 -2.97 0.12
CA PHE A 60 -8.47 -4.18 0.68
C PHE A 60 -7.79 -5.45 0.14
N PHE A 61 -7.63 -5.55 -1.19
CA PHE A 61 -7.00 -6.72 -1.82
C PHE A 61 -5.49 -6.78 -1.58
N THR A 62 -4.82 -5.64 -1.50
CA THR A 62 -3.42 -5.60 -1.05
C THR A 62 -3.27 -6.16 0.36
N GLY A 63 -4.19 -5.82 1.27
CA GLY A 63 -4.22 -6.40 2.61
C GLY A 63 -4.43 -7.92 2.59
N LEU A 64 -5.34 -8.41 1.75
CA LEU A 64 -5.59 -9.84 1.60
C LEU A 64 -4.35 -10.58 1.03
N SER A 65 -3.69 -10.01 0.01
CA SER A 65 -2.43 -10.51 -0.53
C SER A 65 -1.31 -10.59 0.51
N MET A 66 -1.27 -9.62 1.45
CA MET A 66 -0.33 -9.69 2.58
C MET A 66 -0.55 -10.93 3.44
N GLY A 67 -1.79 -11.36 3.63
CA GLY A 67 -2.12 -12.60 4.34
C GLY A 67 -1.54 -13.84 3.68
N ALA A 68 -1.64 -13.91 2.35
CA ALA A 68 -1.01 -14.97 1.57
C ALA A 68 0.53 -14.91 1.71
N GLY A 69 1.11 -13.71 1.62
CA GLY A 69 2.54 -13.48 1.83
C GLY A 69 3.03 -13.99 3.18
N VAL A 70 2.30 -13.74 4.27
CA VAL A 70 2.64 -14.25 5.61
C VAL A 70 2.55 -15.78 5.66
N THR A 71 1.47 -16.36 5.12
CA THR A 71 1.27 -17.82 5.08
C THR A 71 2.38 -18.52 4.31
N ILE A 72 2.70 -18.04 3.10
CA ILE A 72 3.76 -18.59 2.25
C ILE A 72 5.13 -18.42 2.90
N SER A 73 5.45 -17.25 3.44
CA SER A 73 6.72 -16.99 4.13
C SER A 73 6.96 -17.96 5.29
N ARG A 74 5.92 -18.22 6.08
CA ARG A 74 5.98 -19.17 7.20
C ARG A 74 6.34 -20.57 6.74
N TYR A 75 5.60 -21.14 5.78
CA TYR A 75 5.84 -22.51 5.30
C TYR A 75 7.13 -22.61 4.51
N PHE A 76 7.48 -21.58 3.74
CA PHE A 76 8.76 -21.53 3.04
C PHE A 76 9.95 -21.51 4.01
N GLY A 77 9.85 -20.74 5.09
CA GLY A 77 10.84 -20.75 6.17
C GLY A 77 10.96 -22.10 6.86
N ALA A 78 9.85 -22.78 7.09
CA ALA A 78 9.81 -24.12 7.68
C ALA A 78 10.35 -25.24 6.75
N GLY A 79 10.58 -24.93 5.46
CA GLY A 79 10.95 -25.94 4.46
C GLY A 79 9.79 -26.86 4.05
N ASP A 80 8.56 -26.52 4.42
CA ASP A 80 7.34 -27.27 4.08
C ASP A 80 6.79 -26.84 2.71
N TYR A 81 7.43 -27.32 1.68
CA TYR A 81 7.11 -26.96 0.28
C TYR A 81 5.76 -27.51 -0.19
N GLY A 82 5.23 -28.55 0.49
CA GLY A 82 3.89 -29.05 0.21
C GLY A 82 2.82 -28.00 0.55
N HIS A 83 2.90 -27.40 1.73
CA HIS A 83 2.00 -26.32 2.13
C HIS A 83 2.29 -25.00 1.37
N VAL A 84 3.55 -24.71 1.01
CA VAL A 84 3.89 -23.59 0.12
C VAL A 84 3.14 -23.72 -1.21
N SER A 85 3.19 -24.89 -1.85
CA SER A 85 2.49 -25.13 -3.12
C SER A 85 0.97 -24.94 -2.97
N LYS A 86 0.35 -25.52 -1.93
CA LYS A 86 -1.09 -25.35 -1.65
C LYS A 86 -1.46 -23.88 -1.42
N ALA A 87 -0.64 -23.14 -0.67
CA ALA A 87 -0.88 -21.72 -0.38
C ALA A 87 -0.78 -20.88 -1.67
N ILE A 88 0.21 -21.13 -2.53
CA ILE A 88 0.35 -20.44 -3.83
C ILE A 88 -0.85 -20.71 -4.74
N HIS A 89 -1.27 -21.97 -4.88
CA HIS A 89 -2.41 -22.33 -5.75
C HIS A 89 -3.72 -21.72 -5.20
N THR A 90 -3.90 -21.72 -3.87
CA THR A 90 -5.07 -21.10 -3.22
C THR A 90 -5.08 -19.60 -3.42
N ASP A 91 -3.94 -18.91 -3.26
CA ASP A 91 -3.83 -17.46 -3.42
C ASP A 91 -4.11 -17.04 -4.88
N VAL A 92 -3.54 -17.73 -5.86
CA VAL A 92 -3.80 -17.47 -7.29
C VAL A 92 -5.28 -17.70 -7.62
N MET A 93 -5.90 -18.77 -7.10
CA MET A 93 -7.33 -19.03 -7.32
C MET A 93 -8.21 -17.97 -6.64
N LEU A 94 -7.85 -17.55 -5.44
CA LEU A 94 -8.53 -16.46 -4.75
C LEU A 94 -8.43 -15.15 -5.54
N GLY A 95 -7.25 -14.85 -6.10
CA GLY A 95 -7.04 -13.69 -6.98
C GLY A 95 -7.89 -13.74 -8.24
N LEU A 96 -7.95 -14.90 -8.90
CA LEU A 96 -8.80 -15.08 -10.08
C LEU A 96 -10.29 -14.88 -9.77
N LEU A 97 -10.78 -15.50 -8.71
CA LEU A 97 -12.20 -15.38 -8.31
C LEU A 97 -12.54 -13.96 -7.88
N SER A 98 -11.75 -13.39 -6.97
CA SER A 98 -12.00 -12.05 -6.46
C SER A 98 -11.83 -10.97 -7.53
N GLY A 99 -10.81 -11.09 -8.38
CA GLY A 99 -10.60 -10.19 -9.50
C GLY A 99 -11.72 -10.25 -10.52
N THR A 100 -12.24 -11.46 -10.84
CA THR A 100 -13.40 -11.62 -11.72
C THR A 100 -14.67 -11.01 -11.12
N VAL A 101 -14.95 -11.29 -9.85
CA VAL A 101 -16.11 -10.69 -9.15
C VAL A 101 -16.00 -9.17 -9.14
N LEU A 102 -14.83 -8.62 -8.83
CA LEU A 102 -14.62 -7.17 -8.84
C LEU A 102 -14.78 -6.56 -10.23
N THR A 103 -14.30 -7.23 -11.27
CA THR A 103 -14.50 -6.78 -12.65
C THR A 103 -15.97 -6.66 -12.95
N VAL A 104 -16.75 -7.71 -12.71
CA VAL A 104 -18.20 -7.72 -13.00
C VAL A 104 -18.93 -6.68 -12.17
N VAL A 105 -18.75 -6.70 -10.85
CA VAL A 105 -19.42 -5.76 -9.93
C VAL A 105 -18.99 -4.32 -10.20
N GLY A 106 -17.70 -4.08 -10.42
CA GLY A 106 -17.16 -2.76 -10.71
C GLY A 106 -17.73 -2.15 -11.98
N VAL A 107 -17.69 -2.90 -13.09
CA VAL A 107 -18.26 -2.43 -14.38
C VAL A 107 -19.75 -2.10 -14.26
N LEU A 108 -20.53 -2.98 -13.62
CA LEU A 108 -21.97 -2.81 -13.49
C LEU A 108 -22.36 -1.65 -12.55
N LEU A 109 -21.64 -1.49 -11.43
CA LEU A 109 -22.00 -0.51 -10.41
C LEU A 109 -21.27 0.83 -10.57
N THR A 110 -20.33 0.98 -11.49
CA THR A 110 -19.62 2.24 -11.74
C THR A 110 -20.54 3.47 -11.85
N PRO A 111 -21.61 3.47 -12.68
CA PRO A 111 -22.48 4.64 -12.80
C PRO A 111 -23.16 5.01 -11.49
N THR A 112 -23.52 4.01 -10.68
CA THR A 112 -24.19 4.20 -9.40
C THR A 112 -23.21 4.79 -8.37
N PHE A 113 -22.00 4.25 -8.27
CA PHE A 113 -20.99 4.74 -7.34
C PHE A 113 -20.59 6.19 -7.63
N LEU A 114 -20.34 6.56 -8.89
CA LEU A 114 -19.97 7.91 -9.27
C LEU A 114 -21.09 8.93 -8.98
N ARG A 115 -22.34 8.54 -9.18
CA ARG A 115 -23.48 9.39 -8.82
C ARG A 115 -23.59 9.59 -7.30
N TRP A 116 -23.40 8.51 -6.51
CA TRP A 116 -23.40 8.61 -5.04
C TRP A 116 -22.25 9.45 -4.50
N MET A 117 -21.12 9.47 -5.19
CA MET A 117 -19.98 10.33 -4.85
C MET A 117 -20.19 11.80 -5.20
N GLY A 118 -21.30 12.15 -5.88
CA GLY A 118 -21.59 13.53 -6.24
C GLY A 118 -20.69 14.07 -7.35
N THR A 119 -20.24 13.18 -8.28
CA THR A 119 -19.43 13.60 -9.43
C THR A 119 -20.18 14.60 -10.27
N ALA A 120 -19.53 15.73 -10.64
CA ALA A 120 -20.12 16.80 -11.41
C ALA A 120 -20.71 16.29 -12.75
N PRO A 121 -21.92 16.75 -13.16
CA PRO A 121 -22.58 16.25 -14.37
C PRO A 121 -21.76 16.37 -15.64
N GLU A 122 -20.92 17.40 -15.75
CA GLU A 122 -20.06 17.66 -16.90
C GLU A 122 -18.96 16.61 -17.03
N VAL A 123 -18.45 16.11 -15.90
CA VAL A 123 -17.32 15.15 -15.81
C VAL A 123 -17.82 13.70 -15.76
N LEU A 124 -19.09 13.50 -15.39
CA LEU A 124 -19.65 12.17 -15.13
C LEU A 124 -19.55 11.19 -16.31
N PRO A 125 -19.80 11.56 -17.59
CA PRO A 125 -19.68 10.63 -18.71
C PRO A 125 -18.27 10.09 -18.89
N ASP A 126 -17.27 10.98 -18.83
CA ASP A 126 -15.86 10.61 -18.97
C ASP A 126 -15.35 9.79 -17.76
N ALA A 127 -15.82 10.14 -16.55
CA ALA A 127 -15.53 9.36 -15.37
C ALA A 127 -16.12 7.95 -15.45
N ILE A 128 -17.36 7.79 -15.93
CA ILE A 128 -17.98 6.47 -16.15
C ILE A 128 -17.18 5.66 -17.16
N ALA A 129 -16.82 6.25 -18.31
CA ALA A 129 -16.05 5.57 -19.34
C ALA A 129 -14.69 5.14 -18.80
N TYR A 130 -13.91 6.03 -18.18
CA TYR A 130 -12.63 5.72 -17.57
C TYR A 130 -12.74 4.57 -16.55
N PHE A 131 -13.72 4.65 -15.64
CA PHE A 131 -13.89 3.67 -14.57
C PHE A 131 -14.29 2.29 -15.08
N GLN A 132 -15.18 2.22 -16.03
CA GLN A 132 -15.59 0.95 -16.62
C GLN A 132 -14.42 0.23 -17.28
N TYR A 133 -13.61 0.95 -18.10
CA TYR A 133 -12.40 0.38 -18.70
C TYR A 133 -11.33 0.02 -17.65
N TYR A 134 -11.20 0.80 -16.59
CA TYR A 134 -10.33 0.47 -15.48
C TYR A 134 -10.76 -0.83 -14.78
N PHE A 135 -12.05 -1.00 -14.52
CA PHE A 135 -12.60 -2.21 -13.90
C PHE A 135 -12.45 -3.45 -14.78
N PHE A 136 -12.48 -3.33 -16.09
CA PHE A 136 -12.11 -4.44 -16.98
C PHE A 136 -10.68 -4.92 -16.72
N GLY A 137 -9.78 -4.04 -16.30
CA GLY A 137 -8.39 -4.34 -15.98
C GLY A 137 -8.15 -4.81 -14.54
N VAL A 138 -9.12 -4.70 -13.65
CA VAL A 138 -8.94 -4.97 -12.20
C VAL A 138 -8.48 -6.41 -11.94
N LEU A 139 -8.94 -7.38 -12.73
CA LEU A 139 -8.43 -8.75 -12.63
C LEU A 139 -6.90 -8.81 -12.77
N ALA A 140 -6.33 -8.07 -13.74
CA ALA A 140 -4.88 -8.04 -13.94
C ALA A 140 -4.15 -7.37 -12.76
N VAL A 141 -4.72 -6.30 -12.22
CA VAL A 141 -4.18 -5.60 -11.03
C VAL A 141 -4.17 -6.51 -9.81
N VAL A 142 -5.29 -7.19 -9.52
CA VAL A 142 -5.39 -8.12 -8.38
C VAL A 142 -4.42 -9.26 -8.54
N MET A 143 -4.38 -9.90 -9.72
CA MET A 143 -3.47 -11.01 -10.00
C MET A 143 -2.00 -10.60 -9.92
N TYR A 144 -1.63 -9.43 -10.42
CA TYR A 144 -0.28 -8.90 -10.27
C TYR A 144 0.10 -8.72 -8.79
N ASN A 145 -0.78 -8.13 -7.96
CA ASN A 145 -0.54 -7.98 -6.53
C ASN A 145 -0.38 -9.32 -5.81
N MET A 146 -1.22 -10.33 -6.12
CA MET A 146 -1.09 -11.69 -5.58
C MET A 146 0.25 -12.32 -5.98
N CYS A 147 0.59 -12.32 -7.26
CA CYS A 147 1.86 -12.89 -7.74
C CYS A 147 3.09 -12.17 -7.14
N THR A 148 3.04 -10.84 -7.00
CA THR A 148 4.09 -10.06 -6.35
C THR A 148 4.23 -10.43 -4.89
N SER A 149 3.12 -10.59 -4.17
CA SER A 149 3.11 -11.03 -2.77
C SER A 149 3.73 -12.43 -2.61
N ILE A 150 3.41 -13.37 -3.51
CA ILE A 150 4.03 -14.70 -3.55
C ILE A 150 5.55 -14.60 -3.72
N MET A 151 6.02 -13.84 -4.72
CA MET A 151 7.47 -13.68 -4.97
C MET A 151 8.18 -13.02 -3.79
N ASN A 152 7.59 -11.98 -3.21
CA ASN A 152 8.11 -11.32 -2.02
C ASN A 152 8.17 -12.29 -0.83
N ALA A 153 7.16 -13.12 -0.62
CA ALA A 153 7.12 -14.12 0.44
C ALA A 153 8.23 -15.18 0.31
N LEU A 154 8.61 -15.51 -0.93
CA LEU A 154 9.73 -16.38 -1.25
C LEU A 154 11.10 -15.70 -1.10
N GLY A 155 11.12 -14.38 -0.88
CA GLY A 155 12.35 -13.59 -0.72
C GLY A 155 12.87 -12.97 -2.02
N ASP A 156 12.11 -13.01 -3.10
CA ASP A 156 12.46 -12.42 -4.39
C ASP A 156 11.75 -11.09 -4.62
N SER A 157 12.41 -10.00 -4.28
CA SER A 157 11.92 -8.63 -4.52
C SER A 157 12.44 -8.01 -5.82
N LYS A 158 13.43 -8.63 -6.48
CA LYS A 158 14.04 -8.07 -7.70
C LYS A 158 13.17 -8.27 -8.93
N ARG A 159 12.59 -9.45 -9.09
CA ARG A 159 11.76 -9.75 -10.27
C ARG A 159 10.48 -8.92 -10.32
N PRO A 160 9.73 -8.73 -9.23
CA PRO A 160 8.62 -7.76 -9.22
C PRO A 160 9.02 -6.37 -9.70
N LEU A 161 10.21 -5.88 -9.31
CA LEU A 161 10.74 -4.61 -9.78
C LEU A 161 10.93 -4.60 -11.31
N TYR A 162 11.56 -5.62 -11.88
CA TYR A 162 11.78 -5.67 -13.34
C TYR A 162 10.45 -5.72 -14.11
N TYR A 163 9.49 -6.50 -13.63
CA TYR A 163 8.18 -6.60 -14.28
C TYR A 163 7.39 -5.30 -14.18
N LEU A 164 7.51 -4.59 -13.04
CA LEU A 164 6.91 -3.26 -12.89
C LEU A 164 7.55 -2.24 -13.83
N ILE A 165 8.88 -2.23 -13.98
CA ILE A 165 9.56 -1.31 -14.92
C ILE A 165 9.07 -1.55 -16.35
N ILE A 166 8.99 -2.82 -16.78
CA ILE A 166 8.47 -3.17 -18.12
C ILE A 166 7.02 -2.67 -18.27
N SER A 167 6.18 -2.94 -17.28
CA SER A 167 4.79 -2.49 -17.25
C SER A 167 4.67 -0.97 -17.30
N SER A 168 5.47 -0.25 -16.51
CA SER A 168 5.46 1.22 -16.47
C SER A 168 5.87 1.85 -17.79
N LEU A 169 6.92 1.31 -18.43
CA LEU A 169 7.33 1.76 -19.76
C LEU A 169 6.25 1.46 -20.81
N THR A 170 5.63 0.29 -20.75
CA THR A 170 4.51 -0.08 -21.62
C THR A 170 3.35 0.90 -21.45
N ASN A 171 2.98 1.23 -20.21
CA ASN A 171 1.91 2.18 -19.92
C ASN A 171 2.19 3.56 -20.54
N ILE A 172 3.37 4.15 -20.26
CA ILE A 172 3.75 5.46 -20.80
C ILE A 172 3.73 5.48 -22.33
N VAL A 173 4.27 4.43 -22.98
CA VAL A 173 4.26 4.32 -24.44
C VAL A 173 2.84 4.24 -24.99
N LEU A 174 1.98 3.44 -24.36
CA LEU A 174 0.59 3.30 -24.79
C LEU A 174 -0.22 4.57 -24.56
N ASP A 175 -0.02 5.28 -23.44
CA ASP A 175 -0.66 6.57 -23.19
C ASP A 175 -0.29 7.62 -24.24
N LEU A 176 1.00 7.73 -24.55
CA LEU A 176 1.47 8.64 -25.60
C LEU A 176 0.93 8.25 -26.97
N LEU A 177 0.84 6.95 -27.27
CA LEU A 177 0.31 6.46 -28.53
C LEU A 177 -1.21 6.66 -28.66
N PHE A 178 -1.97 6.28 -27.65
CA PHE A 178 -3.42 6.29 -27.68
C PHE A 178 -3.97 7.72 -27.53
N ILE A 179 -3.45 8.46 -26.56
CA ILE A 179 -3.93 9.81 -26.23
C ILE A 179 -3.21 10.83 -27.13
N GLY A 180 -1.86 10.80 -27.17
CA GLY A 180 -1.09 11.77 -27.93
C GLY A 180 -1.08 11.53 -29.44
N GLY A 181 -1.01 10.26 -29.87
CA GLY A 181 -0.93 9.88 -31.29
C GLY A 181 -2.28 9.73 -31.96
N PHE A 182 -3.20 8.96 -31.36
CA PHE A 182 -4.51 8.67 -31.96
C PHE A 182 -5.59 9.66 -31.52
N GLY A 183 -5.35 10.48 -30.51
CA GLY A 183 -6.33 11.44 -30.00
C GLY A 183 -7.55 10.79 -29.31
N TRP A 184 -7.37 9.59 -28.74
CA TRP A 184 -8.44 8.92 -28.02
C TRP A 184 -8.75 9.63 -26.71
N GLY A 185 -10.01 9.49 -26.24
CA GLY A 185 -10.48 10.12 -25.00
C GLY A 185 -9.88 9.53 -23.73
N VAL A 186 -10.35 10.02 -22.59
CA VAL A 186 -9.83 9.66 -21.24
C VAL A 186 -9.86 8.16 -20.94
N TRP A 187 -10.80 7.42 -21.50
CA TRP A 187 -10.89 5.96 -21.37
C TRP A 187 -9.65 5.22 -21.88
N ALA A 188 -8.90 5.83 -22.81
CA ALA A 188 -7.68 5.24 -23.36
C ALA A 188 -6.57 5.11 -22.31
N ALA A 189 -6.49 6.03 -21.37
CA ALA A 189 -5.57 5.91 -20.22
C ALA A 189 -5.90 4.66 -19.37
N ALA A 190 -7.18 4.39 -19.13
CA ALA A 190 -7.58 3.17 -18.41
C ALA A 190 -7.24 1.89 -19.22
N VAL A 191 -7.38 1.91 -20.54
CA VAL A 191 -6.99 0.79 -21.41
C VAL A 191 -5.47 0.59 -21.39
N ALA A 192 -4.67 1.65 -21.49
CA ALA A 192 -3.22 1.57 -21.41
C ALA A 192 -2.77 0.99 -20.05
N THR A 193 -3.37 1.44 -18.95
CA THR A 193 -3.14 0.89 -17.61
C THR A 193 -3.54 -0.59 -17.55
N THR A 194 -4.68 -0.98 -18.10
CA THR A 194 -5.13 -2.37 -18.16
C THR A 194 -4.14 -3.27 -18.89
N ILE A 195 -3.68 -2.85 -20.08
CA ILE A 195 -2.71 -3.61 -20.88
C ILE A 195 -1.38 -3.74 -20.14
N SER A 196 -0.89 -2.65 -19.57
CA SER A 196 0.38 -2.65 -18.84
C SER A 196 0.35 -3.54 -17.60
N GLN A 197 -0.76 -3.53 -16.85
CA GLN A 197 -0.97 -4.43 -15.71
C GLN A 197 -1.10 -5.89 -16.15
N ALA A 198 -1.75 -6.15 -17.29
CA ALA A 198 -1.80 -7.49 -17.87
C ALA A 198 -0.41 -8.00 -18.27
N VAL A 199 0.45 -7.14 -18.82
CA VAL A 199 1.85 -7.50 -19.12
C VAL A 199 2.60 -7.91 -17.85
N SER A 200 2.54 -7.13 -16.78
CA SER A 200 3.21 -7.50 -15.53
C SER A 200 2.62 -8.76 -14.90
N MET A 201 1.30 -8.94 -14.92
CA MET A 201 0.63 -10.17 -14.47
C MET A 201 1.14 -11.41 -15.24
N VAL A 202 1.18 -11.33 -16.58
CA VAL A 202 1.62 -12.44 -17.43
C VAL A 202 3.09 -12.78 -17.15
N LEU A 203 3.97 -11.78 -17.03
CA LEU A 203 5.38 -12.00 -16.70
C LEU A 203 5.54 -12.68 -15.34
N CYS A 204 4.77 -12.26 -14.33
CA CYS A 204 4.76 -12.91 -13.02
C CYS A 204 4.28 -14.35 -13.09
N LEU A 205 3.18 -14.63 -13.80
CA LEU A 205 2.64 -15.98 -13.96
C LEU A 205 3.61 -16.90 -14.71
N ILE A 206 4.22 -16.43 -15.80
CA ILE A 206 5.25 -17.20 -16.54
C ILE A 206 6.40 -17.58 -15.60
N HIS A 207 6.83 -16.63 -14.75
CA HIS A 207 7.88 -16.92 -13.78
C HIS A 207 7.46 -17.96 -12.75
N LEU A 208 6.27 -17.83 -12.17
CA LEU A 208 5.76 -18.79 -11.18
C LEU A 208 5.48 -20.18 -11.79
N MET A 209 5.16 -20.27 -13.10
CA MET A 209 4.96 -21.53 -13.82
C MET A 209 6.26 -22.20 -14.27
N LYS A 210 7.42 -21.59 -14.04
CA LYS A 210 8.72 -22.16 -14.45
C LYS A 210 8.94 -23.54 -13.85
N LYS A 211 9.18 -24.53 -14.71
CA LYS A 211 9.40 -25.92 -14.32
C LYS A 211 10.66 -26.09 -13.46
N GLY A 212 10.60 -27.01 -12.52
CA GLY A 212 11.74 -27.36 -11.67
C GLY A 212 11.97 -26.43 -10.49
N THR A 213 11.07 -25.48 -10.23
CA THR A 213 11.10 -24.66 -9.02
C THR A 213 10.26 -25.29 -7.92
N ILE A 214 10.69 -25.13 -6.66
CA ILE A 214 9.97 -25.63 -5.47
C ILE A 214 8.62 -24.92 -5.25
N TYR A 215 8.40 -23.80 -5.92
CA TYR A 215 7.18 -22.99 -5.86
C TYR A 215 6.41 -22.98 -7.19
N GLN A 216 6.61 -24.02 -8.02
CA GLN A 216 5.99 -24.08 -9.35
C GLN A 216 4.47 -24.01 -9.27
N LEU A 217 3.90 -23.01 -9.92
CA LEU A 217 2.47 -22.92 -10.17
C LEU A 217 2.09 -23.85 -11.33
N LYS A 218 1.22 -24.79 -11.07
CA LYS A 218 0.73 -25.73 -12.08
C LYS A 218 -0.77 -25.47 -12.34
N PRO A 219 -1.16 -24.98 -13.52
CA PRO A 219 -2.55 -24.66 -13.82
C PRO A 219 -3.53 -25.80 -13.58
N LYS A 220 -3.10 -27.05 -13.75
CA LYS A 220 -3.93 -28.25 -13.52
C LYS A 220 -4.19 -28.53 -12.03
N GLU A 221 -3.38 -27.99 -11.14
CA GLU A 221 -3.49 -28.17 -9.69
C GLU A 221 -4.16 -26.96 -9.00
N LEU A 222 -4.64 -25.99 -9.77
CA LEU A 222 -5.35 -24.82 -9.25
C LEU A 222 -6.63 -25.26 -8.54
N ARG A 223 -6.62 -25.11 -7.22
CA ARG A 223 -7.76 -25.38 -6.34
C ARG A 223 -7.64 -24.55 -5.06
N ILE A 224 -8.75 -24.32 -4.43
CA ILE A 224 -8.78 -23.71 -3.11
C ILE A 224 -8.60 -24.80 -2.06
N ASP A 225 -7.53 -24.71 -1.28
CA ASP A 225 -7.34 -25.50 -0.08
C ASP A 225 -7.96 -24.75 1.10
N GLY A 226 -8.92 -25.36 1.80
CA GLY A 226 -9.69 -24.69 2.85
C GLY A 226 -8.84 -24.27 4.05
N GLU A 227 -7.79 -25.01 4.36
CA GLU A 227 -6.87 -24.66 5.45
C GLU A 227 -6.03 -23.42 5.06
N MET A 228 -5.47 -23.43 3.85
CA MET A 228 -4.68 -22.30 3.34
C MET A 228 -5.55 -21.07 3.20
N LEU A 229 -6.77 -21.17 2.67
CA LEU A 229 -7.71 -20.06 2.59
C LEU A 229 -8.01 -19.49 3.98
N GLY A 230 -8.28 -20.35 4.97
CA GLY A 230 -8.51 -19.91 6.35
C GLY A 230 -7.33 -19.13 6.93
N GLN A 231 -6.10 -19.55 6.66
CA GLN A 231 -4.89 -18.83 7.10
C GLN A 231 -4.69 -17.51 6.35
N ILE A 232 -4.86 -17.50 5.01
CA ILE A 232 -4.75 -16.31 4.17
C ILE A 232 -5.76 -15.24 4.64
N VAL A 233 -7.01 -15.63 4.85
CA VAL A 233 -8.05 -14.72 5.34
C VAL A 233 -7.75 -14.25 6.76
N ARG A 234 -7.33 -15.13 7.66
CA ARG A 234 -7.01 -14.80 9.05
C ARG A 234 -5.90 -13.75 9.15
N TYR A 235 -4.90 -13.80 8.31
CA TYR A 235 -3.78 -12.85 8.32
C TYR A 235 -4.02 -11.64 7.41
N GLY A 236 -4.76 -11.83 6.32
CA GLY A 236 -4.98 -10.80 5.31
C GLY A 236 -6.18 -9.89 5.61
N LEU A 237 -7.31 -10.46 6.02
CA LEU A 237 -8.53 -9.68 6.27
C LEU A 237 -8.32 -8.54 7.28
N PRO A 238 -7.62 -8.74 8.42
CA PRO A 238 -7.33 -7.64 9.33
C PRO A 238 -6.55 -6.51 8.66
N SER A 239 -5.57 -6.84 7.83
CA SER A 239 -4.77 -5.84 7.11
C SER A 239 -5.58 -5.11 6.03
N GLY A 240 -6.47 -5.82 5.33
CA GLY A 240 -7.38 -5.25 4.34
C GLY A 240 -8.35 -4.26 4.97
N VAL A 241 -9.01 -4.67 6.06
CA VAL A 241 -9.90 -3.80 6.85
C VAL A 241 -9.15 -2.58 7.39
N GLN A 242 -7.97 -2.79 7.97
CA GLN A 242 -7.13 -1.71 8.47
C GLN A 242 -6.84 -0.66 7.39
N ASN A 243 -6.36 -1.07 6.22
CA ASN A 243 -6.01 -0.15 5.14
C ASN A 243 -7.23 0.62 4.62
N SER A 244 -8.36 -0.06 4.43
CA SER A 244 -9.61 0.56 3.98
C SER A 244 -10.15 1.59 4.97
N VAL A 245 -10.16 1.25 6.26
CA VAL A 245 -10.68 2.16 7.31
C VAL A 245 -9.76 3.35 7.53
N ILE A 246 -8.43 3.17 7.46
CA ILE A 246 -7.46 4.29 7.53
C ILE A 246 -7.67 5.22 6.32
N GLY A 247 -7.88 4.66 5.13
CA GLY A 247 -8.21 5.45 3.95
C GLY A 247 -9.47 6.30 4.14
N PHE A 248 -10.52 5.72 4.69
CA PHE A 248 -11.75 6.44 5.02
C PHE A 248 -11.52 7.53 6.09
N ALA A 249 -10.74 7.24 7.13
CA ALA A 249 -10.39 8.24 8.15
C ALA A 249 -9.63 9.45 7.54
N ASN A 250 -8.75 9.21 6.58
CA ASN A 250 -8.05 10.27 5.87
C ASN A 250 -9.00 11.16 5.04
N VAL A 251 -10.07 10.60 4.47
CA VAL A 251 -11.12 11.38 3.79
C VAL A 251 -11.83 12.32 4.77
N ILE A 252 -12.12 11.86 6.00
CA ILE A 252 -12.71 12.71 7.04
C ILE A 252 -11.76 13.85 7.44
N VAL A 253 -10.47 13.56 7.61
CA VAL A 253 -9.47 14.61 7.88
C VAL A 253 -9.40 15.62 6.75
N GLN A 254 -9.36 15.16 5.50
CA GLN A 254 -9.38 16.00 4.31
C GLN A 254 -10.62 16.90 4.28
N SER A 255 -11.80 16.36 4.60
CA SER A 255 -13.05 17.12 4.65
C SER A 255 -12.98 18.27 5.67
N ASN A 256 -12.39 18.01 6.85
CA ASN A 256 -12.16 19.07 7.86
C ASN A 256 -11.17 20.13 7.37
N ILE A 257 -10.10 19.74 6.67
CA ILE A 257 -9.15 20.71 6.08
C ILE A 257 -9.83 21.55 5.00
N ASN A 258 -10.69 20.95 4.20
CA ASN A 258 -11.41 21.65 3.13
C ASN A 258 -12.31 22.75 3.65
N SER A 259 -12.80 22.65 4.89
CA SER A 259 -13.61 23.74 5.52
C SER A 259 -12.84 25.04 5.74
N PHE A 260 -11.50 25.00 5.72
CA PHE A 260 -10.64 26.19 5.80
C PHE A 260 -10.37 26.86 4.43
N GLY A 261 -10.98 26.37 3.37
CA GLY A 261 -10.95 26.98 2.05
C GLY A 261 -9.82 26.54 1.14
N LYS A 262 -9.76 27.16 -0.05
CA LYS A 262 -8.90 26.74 -1.17
C LYS A 262 -7.40 26.72 -0.85
N VAL A 263 -6.92 27.69 -0.04
CA VAL A 263 -5.50 27.76 0.36
C VAL A 263 -5.12 26.55 1.21
N ALA A 264 -5.96 26.18 2.18
CA ALA A 264 -5.73 25.00 3.02
C ALA A 264 -5.76 23.70 2.22
N MET A 265 -6.69 23.59 1.28
CA MET A 265 -6.76 22.42 0.36
C MET A 265 -5.49 22.28 -0.48
N ALA A 266 -5.00 23.37 -1.06
CA ALA A 266 -3.77 23.37 -1.86
C ALA A 266 -2.54 23.03 -1.02
N ALA A 267 -2.41 23.61 0.17
CA ALA A 267 -1.31 23.34 1.09
C ALA A 267 -1.28 21.88 1.55
N TYR A 268 -2.44 21.32 1.91
CA TYR A 268 -2.55 19.92 2.29
C TYR A 268 -2.26 18.98 1.11
N GLY A 269 -2.70 19.32 -0.09
CA GLY A 269 -2.41 18.58 -1.30
C GLY A 269 -0.90 18.48 -1.59
N ALA A 270 -0.18 19.60 -1.47
CA ALA A 270 1.28 19.64 -1.59
C ALA A 270 1.97 18.80 -0.51
N TYR A 271 1.55 18.97 0.76
CA TYR A 271 2.06 18.19 1.88
C TYR A 271 1.84 16.66 1.67
N SER A 272 0.64 16.24 1.30
CA SER A 272 0.30 14.81 1.14
C SER A 272 1.13 14.14 0.05
N LYS A 273 1.43 14.84 -1.05
CA LYS A 273 2.33 14.32 -2.09
C LYS A 273 3.74 14.13 -1.56
N LEU A 274 4.27 15.12 -0.82
CA LEU A 274 5.60 15.05 -0.21
C LEU A 274 5.69 13.95 0.84
N GLU A 275 4.70 13.84 1.72
CA GLU A 275 4.58 12.76 2.70
C GLU A 275 4.55 11.39 2.04
N GLY A 276 3.79 11.24 0.94
CA GLY A 276 3.71 10.01 0.17
C GLY A 276 5.09 9.53 -0.32
N PHE A 277 5.91 10.44 -0.87
CA PHE A 277 7.28 10.12 -1.27
C PHE A 277 8.19 9.82 -0.07
N ALA A 278 8.08 10.59 0.99
CA ALA A 278 8.87 10.42 2.21
C ALA A 278 8.62 9.06 2.88
N PHE A 279 7.43 8.50 2.69
CA PHE A 279 7.03 7.24 3.31
C PHE A 279 7.45 5.98 2.55
N LEU A 280 7.88 6.09 1.28
CA LEU A 280 8.27 4.93 0.45
C LEU A 280 9.42 4.08 1.06
N PRO A 281 10.49 4.66 1.61
CA PRO A 281 11.52 3.86 2.27
C PRO A 281 10.98 3.07 3.47
N VAL A 282 10.12 3.68 4.28
CA VAL A 282 9.51 3.04 5.46
C VAL A 282 8.69 1.82 5.04
N THR A 283 7.80 1.97 4.06
CA THR A 283 6.98 0.86 3.55
C THR A 283 7.82 -0.27 2.98
N SER A 284 8.96 0.04 2.37
CA SER A 284 9.88 -0.95 1.80
C SER A 284 10.54 -1.79 2.89
N PHE A 285 11.01 -1.17 3.95
CA PHE A 285 11.54 -1.87 5.11
C PHE A 285 10.46 -2.70 5.83
N THR A 286 9.23 -2.20 5.94
CA THR A 286 8.14 -2.93 6.58
C THR A 286 7.76 -4.20 5.81
N MET A 287 7.79 -4.16 4.46
CA MET A 287 7.60 -5.36 3.64
C MET A 287 8.73 -6.36 3.85
N ALA A 288 9.97 -5.90 3.86
CA ALA A 288 11.13 -6.74 4.14
C ALA A 288 11.06 -7.40 5.53
N LEU A 289 10.64 -6.65 6.55
CA LEU A 289 10.45 -7.16 7.91
C LEU A 289 9.36 -8.23 7.98
N THR A 290 8.21 -8.02 7.34
CA THR A 290 7.13 -9.01 7.33
C THR A 290 7.61 -10.35 6.76
N THR A 291 8.31 -10.33 5.62
CA THR A 291 8.85 -11.53 4.99
C THR A 291 9.98 -12.15 5.82
N PHE A 292 10.91 -11.34 6.31
CA PHE A 292 12.03 -11.81 7.11
C PHE A 292 11.57 -12.50 8.39
N VAL A 293 10.66 -11.86 9.13
CA VAL A 293 10.10 -12.41 10.39
C VAL A 293 9.30 -13.68 10.10
N GLY A 294 8.43 -13.66 9.09
CA GLY A 294 7.63 -14.84 8.71
C GLY A 294 8.50 -16.05 8.38
N GLN A 295 9.53 -15.89 7.56
CA GLN A 295 10.43 -16.97 7.20
C GLN A 295 11.28 -17.48 8.39
N ASN A 296 11.80 -16.58 9.24
CA ASN A 296 12.64 -16.99 10.37
C ASN A 296 11.82 -17.64 11.49
N LEU A 297 10.63 -17.14 11.79
CA LEU A 297 9.74 -17.79 12.74
C LEU A 297 9.19 -19.11 12.21
N GLY A 298 8.92 -19.21 10.91
CA GLY A 298 8.58 -20.49 10.26
C GLY A 298 9.69 -21.55 10.40
N ALA A 299 10.95 -21.10 10.34
CA ALA A 299 12.14 -21.94 10.55
C ALA A 299 12.49 -22.15 12.04
N SER A 300 11.68 -21.67 12.99
CA SER A 300 11.96 -21.68 14.45
C SER A 300 13.26 -20.95 14.84
N LEU A 301 13.70 -19.99 14.02
CA LEU A 301 14.90 -19.18 14.26
C LEU A 301 14.57 -17.89 15.05
N HIS A 302 14.09 -18.04 16.28
CA HIS A 302 13.52 -16.98 17.10
C HIS A 302 14.52 -15.83 17.37
N ASP A 303 15.76 -16.14 17.76
CA ASP A 303 16.77 -15.13 18.03
C ASP A 303 17.16 -14.34 16.78
N ARG A 304 17.18 -15.02 15.64
CA ARG A 304 17.44 -14.39 14.36
C ARG A 304 16.28 -13.45 13.96
N ALA A 305 15.04 -13.85 14.20
CA ALA A 305 13.88 -12.99 14.00
C ALA A 305 13.97 -11.72 14.87
N LYS A 306 14.38 -11.85 16.15
CA LYS A 306 14.61 -10.70 17.06
C LYS A 306 15.71 -9.77 16.55
N GLN A 307 16.86 -10.32 16.11
CA GLN A 307 17.98 -9.52 15.57
C GLN A 307 17.56 -8.72 14.34
N GLY A 308 16.89 -9.37 13.36
CA GLY A 308 16.41 -8.69 12.17
C GLY A 308 15.35 -7.65 12.48
N SER A 309 14.43 -7.93 13.42
CA SER A 309 13.42 -6.98 13.88
C SER A 309 14.04 -5.73 14.48
N ARG A 310 15.03 -5.87 15.36
CA ARG A 310 15.78 -4.72 15.94
C ARG A 310 16.44 -3.88 14.87
N PHE A 311 17.15 -4.52 13.94
CA PHE A 311 17.78 -3.81 12.83
C PHE A 311 16.75 -3.07 11.99
N GLY A 312 15.67 -3.74 11.59
CA GLY A 312 14.64 -3.15 10.73
C GLY A 312 13.91 -1.99 11.39
N ILE A 313 13.63 -2.06 12.71
CA ILE A 313 13.05 -0.94 13.47
C ILE A 313 14.03 0.25 13.44
N ILE A 314 15.29 0.04 13.82
CA ILE A 314 16.30 1.11 13.88
C ILE A 314 16.48 1.73 12.48
N ALA A 315 16.64 0.92 11.45
CA ALA A 315 16.81 1.41 10.08
C ALA A 315 15.62 2.23 9.61
N SER A 316 14.39 1.75 9.85
CA SER A 316 13.15 2.46 9.46
C SER A 316 13.04 3.79 10.20
N VAL A 317 13.31 3.82 11.50
CA VAL A 317 13.24 5.02 12.35
C VAL A 317 14.29 6.05 11.93
N VAL A 318 15.55 5.62 11.76
CA VAL A 318 16.65 6.51 11.36
C VAL A 318 16.40 7.11 9.98
N ILE A 319 16.02 6.29 9.00
CA ILE A 319 15.74 6.78 7.64
C ILE A 319 14.57 7.76 7.65
N ALA A 320 13.49 7.43 8.35
CA ALA A 320 12.31 8.29 8.45
C ALA A 320 12.63 9.62 9.12
N GLU A 321 13.46 9.62 10.18
CA GLU A 321 13.84 10.86 10.86
C GLU A 321 14.79 11.70 10.03
N LEU A 322 15.75 11.10 9.32
CA LEU A 322 16.61 11.84 8.39
C LEU A 322 15.79 12.53 7.30
N ILE A 323 14.78 11.85 6.75
CA ILE A 323 13.84 12.44 5.79
C ILE A 323 13.01 13.53 6.47
N GLY A 324 12.51 13.28 7.69
CA GLY A 324 11.73 14.23 8.47
C GLY A 324 12.49 15.52 8.76
N VAL A 325 13.74 15.42 9.22
CA VAL A 325 14.61 16.58 9.44
C VAL A 325 14.87 17.33 8.14
N THR A 326 15.14 16.62 7.04
CA THR A 326 15.32 17.25 5.72
C THR A 326 14.05 18.00 5.28
N MET A 327 12.88 17.40 5.44
CA MET A 327 11.60 18.05 5.13
C MET A 327 11.30 19.23 6.05
N TYR A 328 11.65 19.15 7.33
CA TYR A 328 11.51 20.24 8.27
C TYR A 328 12.35 21.48 7.87
N LEU A 329 13.62 21.25 7.49
CA LEU A 329 14.55 22.30 7.10
C LEU A 329 14.20 22.92 5.74
N LEU A 330 13.83 22.09 4.78
CA LEU A 330 13.51 22.51 3.40
C LEU A 330 12.01 22.71 3.16
N ALA A 331 11.19 22.76 4.22
CA ALA A 331 9.74 22.83 4.10
C ALA A 331 9.23 23.95 3.17
N PRO A 332 9.70 25.20 3.26
CA PRO A 332 9.24 26.25 2.35
C PRO A 332 9.56 25.97 0.88
N GLN A 333 10.77 25.49 0.59
CA GLN A 333 11.23 25.17 -0.77
C GLN A 333 10.46 24.00 -1.37
N LEU A 334 10.23 22.94 -0.56
CA LEU A 334 9.49 21.77 -0.99
C LEU A 334 8.02 22.10 -1.29
N VAL A 335 7.36 22.92 -0.48
CA VAL A 335 5.99 23.35 -0.75
C VAL A 335 5.94 24.31 -1.95
N ALA A 336 6.91 25.24 -2.06
CA ALA A 336 7.01 26.17 -3.17
C ALA A 336 7.17 25.45 -4.54
N PHE A 337 7.73 24.25 -4.56
CA PHE A 337 7.81 23.44 -5.78
C PHE A 337 6.43 23.06 -6.34
N PHE A 338 5.42 22.93 -5.47
CA PHE A 338 4.05 22.58 -5.86
C PHE A 338 3.14 23.79 -6.06
N SER A 339 3.40 24.92 -5.40
CA SER A 339 2.58 26.12 -5.51
C SER A 339 3.42 27.37 -5.26
N PRO A 340 3.35 28.39 -6.16
CA PRO A 340 4.05 29.64 -5.97
C PRO A 340 3.33 30.61 -5.02
N THR A 341 2.11 30.27 -4.55
CA THR A 341 1.27 31.16 -3.73
C THR A 341 1.82 31.27 -2.30
N PRO A 342 2.17 32.49 -1.81
CA PRO A 342 2.78 32.66 -0.49
C PRO A 342 1.99 32.08 0.67
N ASP A 343 0.66 32.22 0.67
CA ASP A 343 -0.20 31.69 1.72
C ASP A 343 -0.22 30.15 1.74
N VAL A 344 -0.18 29.50 0.57
CA VAL A 344 -0.07 28.05 0.43
C VAL A 344 1.28 27.57 0.97
N ILE A 345 2.38 28.28 0.64
CA ILE A 345 3.72 27.97 1.14
C ILE A 345 3.76 28.10 2.67
N ALA A 346 3.22 29.19 3.22
CA ALA A 346 3.19 29.40 4.66
C ALA A 346 2.44 28.29 5.39
N LEU A 347 1.24 27.95 4.93
CA LEU A 347 0.38 26.98 5.56
C LEU A 347 0.93 25.54 5.41
N GLY A 348 1.41 25.17 4.22
CA GLY A 348 2.04 23.87 3.98
C GLY A 348 3.35 23.68 4.75
N THR A 349 4.15 24.75 4.88
CA THR A 349 5.36 24.78 5.72
C THR A 349 5.00 24.54 7.19
N ARG A 350 3.94 25.20 7.68
CA ARG A 350 3.47 25.04 9.05
C ARG A 350 3.04 23.60 9.32
N GLN A 351 2.28 22.98 8.42
CA GLN A 351 1.89 21.58 8.51
C GLN A 351 3.10 20.67 8.52
N MET A 352 4.00 20.82 7.55
CA MET A 352 5.19 19.98 7.41
C MET A 352 6.08 20.05 8.66
N ARG A 353 6.34 21.26 9.18
CA ARG A 353 7.12 21.43 10.41
C ARG A 353 6.44 20.86 11.65
N THR A 354 5.11 20.81 11.68
CA THR A 354 4.38 20.19 12.80
C THR A 354 4.51 18.68 12.80
N THR A 355 4.60 18.03 11.63
CA THR A 355 4.53 16.56 11.53
C THR A 355 5.90 15.90 11.28
N ALA A 356 6.81 16.55 10.56
CA ALA A 356 8.01 15.93 10.01
C ALA A 356 8.96 15.32 11.07
N LEU A 357 9.15 16.00 12.21
CA LEU A 357 9.99 15.49 13.31
C LEU A 357 9.37 14.32 14.08
N PHE A 358 8.15 13.93 13.75
CA PHE A 358 7.47 12.77 14.32
C PHE A 358 7.43 11.58 13.34
N PHE A 359 8.11 11.66 12.21
CA PHE A 359 8.18 10.56 11.24
C PHE A 359 8.87 9.32 11.83
N CYS A 360 9.78 9.47 12.79
CA CYS A 360 10.35 8.36 13.54
C CYS A 360 9.28 7.52 14.25
N LEU A 361 8.27 8.16 14.87
CA LEU A 361 7.17 7.47 15.56
C LEU A 361 6.23 6.76 14.56
N LEU A 362 5.94 7.43 13.44
CA LEU A 362 5.20 6.83 12.34
C LEU A 362 5.91 5.55 11.84
N ALA A 363 7.22 5.66 11.55
CA ALA A 363 8.04 4.54 11.09
C ALA A 363 8.14 3.42 12.13
N TYR A 364 8.29 3.76 13.40
CA TYR A 364 8.29 2.80 14.50
C TYR A 364 6.99 2.00 14.56
N SER A 365 5.84 2.67 14.53
CA SER A 365 4.52 2.04 14.52
C SER A 365 4.35 1.08 13.35
N HIS A 366 4.76 1.48 12.14
CA HIS A 366 4.70 0.63 10.95
C HIS A 366 5.67 -0.56 11.00
N ALA A 367 6.89 -0.37 11.51
CA ALA A 367 7.88 -1.43 11.66
C ALA A 367 7.40 -2.51 12.63
N VAL A 368 6.90 -2.12 13.81
CA VAL A 368 6.36 -3.08 14.79
C VAL A 368 5.09 -3.75 14.26
N ALA A 369 4.20 -3.00 13.59
CA ALA A 369 3.02 -3.58 12.96
C ALA A 369 3.40 -4.66 11.92
N SER A 370 4.45 -4.44 11.13
CA SER A 370 4.91 -5.41 10.14
C SER A 370 5.55 -6.65 10.77
N ILE A 371 6.25 -6.50 11.88
CA ILE A 371 6.76 -7.62 12.68
C ILE A 371 5.60 -8.46 13.23
N CYS A 372 4.57 -7.82 13.78
CA CYS A 372 3.36 -8.52 14.24
C CYS A 372 2.67 -9.29 13.11
N ARG A 373 2.53 -8.68 11.92
CA ARG A 373 1.98 -9.37 10.74
C ARG A 373 2.84 -10.56 10.34
N GLY A 374 4.16 -10.40 10.24
CA GLY A 374 5.11 -11.47 9.94
C GLY A 374 5.08 -12.60 10.97
N ALA A 375 4.76 -12.31 12.22
CA ALA A 375 4.56 -13.28 13.29
C ALA A 375 3.16 -13.92 13.31
N GLY A 376 2.30 -13.64 12.31
CA GLY A 376 0.94 -14.18 12.23
C GLY A 376 -0.07 -13.52 13.17
N LYS A 377 0.27 -12.36 13.75
CA LYS A 377 -0.59 -11.62 14.70
C LYS A 377 -1.16 -10.34 14.06
N ALA A 378 -1.72 -10.46 12.84
CA ALA A 378 -2.23 -9.34 12.06
C ALA A 378 -3.40 -8.58 12.72
N PHE A 379 -4.14 -9.21 13.63
CA PHE A 379 -5.23 -8.56 14.37
C PHE A 379 -4.74 -7.45 15.29
N VAL A 380 -3.57 -7.61 15.90
CA VAL A 380 -3.01 -6.62 16.84
C VAL A 380 -2.75 -5.27 16.18
N PRO A 381 -1.97 -5.19 15.08
CA PRO A 381 -1.76 -3.92 14.41
C PRO A 381 -3.04 -3.31 13.85
N MET A 382 -4.01 -4.12 13.40
CA MET A 382 -5.31 -3.62 12.99
C MET A 382 -6.00 -2.88 14.15
N VAL A 383 -6.12 -3.49 15.31
CA VAL A 383 -6.82 -2.87 16.47
C VAL A 383 -6.11 -1.59 16.91
N ILE A 384 -4.78 -1.61 17.06
CA ILE A 384 -4.01 -0.45 17.51
C ILE A 384 -4.16 0.71 16.52
N MET A 385 -3.98 0.46 15.22
CA MET A 385 -4.07 1.53 14.22
C MET A 385 -5.49 2.04 14.06
N LEU A 386 -6.51 1.18 14.04
CA LEU A 386 -7.90 1.63 13.98
C LEU A 386 -8.29 2.46 15.21
N LEU A 387 -7.85 2.06 16.40
CA LEU A 387 -8.13 2.82 17.60
C LEU A 387 -7.51 4.23 17.54
N PHE A 388 -6.20 4.32 17.31
CA PHE A 388 -5.51 5.61 17.41
C PHE A 388 -5.63 6.45 16.14
N TRP A 389 -5.48 5.86 14.94
CA TRP A 389 -5.45 6.62 13.69
C TRP A 389 -6.83 6.90 13.10
N CYS A 390 -7.86 6.18 13.55
CA CYS A 390 -9.24 6.44 13.16
C CYS A 390 -10.02 6.99 14.34
N VAL A 391 -10.32 6.18 15.36
CA VAL A 391 -11.24 6.59 16.44
C VAL A 391 -10.70 7.80 17.20
N VAL A 392 -9.49 7.70 17.77
CA VAL A 392 -8.91 8.82 18.56
C VAL A 392 -8.68 10.05 17.70
N ARG A 393 -8.15 9.89 16.47
CA ARG A 393 -7.89 11.02 15.57
C ARG A 393 -9.17 11.76 15.18
N ILE A 394 -10.19 11.04 14.73
CA ILE A 394 -11.46 11.62 14.31
C ILE A 394 -12.16 12.29 15.51
N THR A 395 -12.21 11.61 16.65
CA THR A 395 -12.80 12.16 17.87
C THR A 395 -12.08 13.44 18.32
N TYR A 396 -10.74 13.42 18.35
CA TYR A 396 -9.93 14.59 18.68
C TYR A 396 -10.25 15.77 17.73
N ILE A 397 -10.18 15.57 16.42
CA ILE A 397 -10.46 16.60 15.43
C ILE A 397 -11.88 17.13 15.61
N THR A 398 -12.88 16.25 15.77
CA THR A 398 -14.29 16.65 15.91
C THR A 398 -14.53 17.48 17.15
N ILE A 399 -13.92 17.13 18.28
CA ILE A 399 -14.07 17.88 19.54
C ILE A 399 -13.35 19.21 19.44
N VAL A 400 -12.09 19.21 19.01
CA VAL A 400 -11.26 20.42 19.00
C VAL A 400 -11.79 21.45 18.00
N MET A 401 -12.27 21.01 16.82
CA MET A 401 -12.85 21.90 15.83
C MET A 401 -14.16 22.59 16.29
N ARG A 402 -14.87 21.98 17.24
CA ARG A 402 -16.05 22.63 17.87
C ARG A 402 -15.69 23.68 18.90
N ILE A 403 -14.52 23.57 19.53
CA ILE A 403 -14.07 24.47 20.61
C ILE A 403 -13.15 25.56 20.04
N ILE A 404 -12.18 25.15 19.20
CA ILE A 404 -11.13 26.02 18.65
C ILE A 404 -11.05 25.76 17.16
N HIS A 405 -11.65 26.63 16.36
CA HIS A 405 -11.67 26.48 14.90
C HIS A 405 -10.36 26.98 14.27
N GLU A 406 -9.25 26.28 14.54
CA GLU A 406 -7.93 26.56 13.96
C GLU A 406 -7.32 25.32 13.32
N ILE A 407 -6.81 25.45 12.08
CA ILE A 407 -6.25 24.35 11.28
C ILE A 407 -5.05 23.69 11.94
N GLN A 408 -4.30 24.41 12.77
CA GLN A 408 -3.12 23.90 13.47
C GLN A 408 -3.44 22.66 14.32
N TYR A 409 -4.62 22.62 14.92
CA TYR A 409 -5.02 21.49 15.75
C TYR A 409 -5.32 20.23 14.92
N ILE A 410 -5.74 20.40 13.66
CA ILE A 410 -5.84 19.25 12.73
C ILE A 410 -4.45 18.67 12.44
N TYR A 411 -3.44 19.52 12.23
CA TYR A 411 -2.07 19.09 12.02
C TYR A 411 -1.49 18.36 13.24
N MET A 412 -1.79 18.83 14.45
CA MET A 412 -1.37 18.23 15.72
C MET A 412 -1.98 16.83 15.96
N ALA A 413 -3.09 16.50 15.33
CA ALA A 413 -3.72 15.19 15.44
C ALA A 413 -2.77 14.06 14.99
N TYR A 414 -1.91 14.30 14.00
CA TYR A 414 -0.95 13.32 13.50
C TYR A 414 0.13 12.96 14.52
N PRO A 415 0.95 13.91 15.03
CA PRO A 415 1.92 13.64 16.08
C PRO A 415 1.32 12.98 17.33
N ILE A 416 0.16 13.44 17.78
CA ILE A 416 -0.52 12.88 18.96
C ILE A 416 -0.86 11.40 18.73
N THR A 417 -1.50 11.07 17.62
CA THR A 417 -1.94 9.70 17.37
C THR A 417 -0.79 8.76 17.04
N TRP A 418 0.27 9.25 16.37
CA TRP A 418 1.49 8.48 16.16
C TRP A 418 2.24 8.21 17.46
N SER A 419 2.31 9.19 18.37
CA SER A 419 2.91 9.01 19.69
C SER A 419 2.18 7.97 20.51
N LEU A 420 0.85 8.08 20.60
CA LEU A 420 0.02 7.14 21.36
C LEU A 420 0.13 5.72 20.81
N SER A 421 0.01 5.55 19.49
CA SER A 421 0.16 4.23 18.87
C SER A 421 1.56 3.66 19.07
N SER A 422 2.61 4.48 19.00
CA SER A 422 3.99 4.05 19.23
C SER A 422 4.23 3.56 20.65
N ILE A 423 3.64 4.22 21.66
CA ILE A 423 3.73 3.78 23.05
C ILE A 423 3.09 2.39 23.20
N VAL A 424 1.89 2.17 22.64
CA VAL A 424 1.22 0.86 22.73
C VAL A 424 1.99 -0.21 21.97
N TYR A 425 2.55 0.11 20.78
CA TYR A 425 3.42 -0.80 20.05
C TYR A 425 4.70 -1.12 20.81
N PHE A 426 5.29 -0.15 21.51
CA PHE A 426 6.48 -0.36 22.34
C PHE A 426 6.17 -1.35 23.46
N LEU A 427 5.07 -1.13 24.19
CA LEU A 427 4.63 -2.05 25.26
C LEU A 427 4.36 -3.44 24.71
N TYR A 428 3.63 -3.53 23.58
CA TYR A 428 3.34 -4.82 22.96
C TYR A 428 4.61 -5.55 22.53
N TYR A 429 5.53 -4.87 21.83
CA TYR A 429 6.77 -5.48 21.33
C TYR A 429 7.66 -6.03 22.44
N HIS A 430 7.74 -5.33 23.58
CA HIS A 430 8.62 -5.73 24.69
C HIS A 430 7.99 -6.72 25.66
N PHE A 431 6.69 -6.62 25.90
CA PHE A 431 6.01 -7.42 26.93
C PHE A 431 5.17 -8.56 26.37
N SER A 432 4.91 -8.62 25.07
CA SER A 432 4.15 -9.73 24.49
C SER A 432 5.07 -10.82 23.94
N ASP A 433 4.53 -12.03 23.93
CA ASP A 433 5.18 -13.18 23.30
C ASP A 433 4.82 -13.24 21.81
N TRP A 434 5.33 -12.28 21.03
CA TRP A 434 5.08 -12.24 19.59
C TRP A 434 5.91 -13.28 18.83
N VAL A 435 7.06 -13.67 19.38
CA VAL A 435 8.02 -14.58 18.74
C VAL A 435 7.47 -15.99 18.58
N HIS A 436 6.63 -16.46 19.52
CA HIS A 436 5.99 -17.77 19.46
C HIS A 436 4.57 -17.70 18.82
N GLY A 437 4.34 -16.73 17.93
CA GLY A 437 3.05 -16.51 17.29
C GLY A 437 2.54 -17.70 16.49
N PHE A 438 3.44 -18.47 15.90
CA PHE A 438 3.10 -19.68 15.15
C PHE A 438 3.08 -20.96 15.99
N ASP A 439 3.79 -21.01 17.12
CA ASP A 439 3.90 -22.21 17.97
C ASP A 439 2.60 -22.54 18.70
N LYS A 440 1.78 -21.51 18.99
CA LYS A 440 0.48 -21.64 19.67
C LYS A 440 -0.66 -22.13 18.78
N GLN A 441 -0.43 -22.37 17.51
CA GLN A 441 -1.43 -23.00 16.66
C GLN A 441 -1.36 -24.51 16.85
N PRO A 442 -2.50 -25.19 17.12
CA PRO A 442 -2.49 -26.63 17.28
C PRO A 442 -1.89 -27.26 16.01
N LYS A 443 -0.79 -27.98 16.18
CA LYS A 443 -0.33 -28.91 15.15
C LYS A 443 -1.48 -29.90 14.98
N LYS A 444 -2.29 -29.72 13.95
CA LYS A 444 -3.23 -30.76 13.55
C LYS A 444 -2.36 -31.93 13.09
N ILE A 445 -2.39 -32.99 13.91
CA ILE A 445 -1.85 -34.31 13.63
C ILE A 445 -2.50 -34.87 12.37
#